data_51c7826f69fc601e62b74a85ca9c5f8a
#
_entry.id   51c7826f69fc601e62b74a85ca9c5f8a
#
_cell.length_a   1.000
_cell.length_b   1.000
_cell.length_c   1.000
_cell.angle_alpha   90.00
_cell.angle_beta   90.00
_cell.angle_gamma   90.00
#
_symmetry.space_group_name_H-M   'P 1'
#
loop_
_entity.id
_entity.type
_entity.pdbx_description
1 polymer ?
#
loop_
_entity_poly.entity_id
_entity_poly.type
_entity_poly.pdbx_seq_one_letter_code
_entity_poly.pdbx_strand_id
1 'polypeptide(L)'
;GRVIRVSVGNGEGDPLFTIDDLLPHLAAHQAGKKLSEAFPAENLNILVGSRPLADDDGADRVKIAVLELLNRKYGIVEEDFISAELEAVPAYTARDVGFDRSMIGAYGHDDRVCAYPEMTAIFETESKHTESAPPESATKTLSPGDSN
;
A
#
# COMPACT_ATOMS: atom_id res chain seq x y z
N GLY A 1 -11.74 7.94 18.90
CA GLY A 1 -12.30 8.36 17.61
C GLY A 1 -12.53 7.15 16.71
N ARG A 2 -13.37 7.30 15.71
CA ARG A 2 -13.61 6.26 14.69
C ARG A 2 -12.51 6.35 13.63
N VAL A 3 -11.84 5.24 13.32
CA VAL A 3 -10.90 5.15 12.21
C VAL A 3 -11.65 4.68 10.95
N ILE A 4 -11.51 5.39 9.86
CA ILE A 4 -12.02 5.02 8.53
C ILE A 4 -10.82 4.72 7.64
N ARG A 5 -10.81 3.54 7.01
CA ARG A 5 -9.84 3.18 5.98
C ARG A 5 -10.53 3.12 4.62
N VAL A 6 -9.98 3.84 3.68
CA VAL A 6 -10.51 3.94 2.31
C VAL A 6 -9.39 3.58 1.34
N SER A 7 -9.68 2.72 0.38
CA SER A 7 -8.80 2.41 -0.74
C SER A 7 -9.55 2.67 -2.05
N VAL A 8 -8.92 3.36 -2.97
CA VAL A 8 -9.50 3.77 -4.26
C VAL A 8 -8.53 3.39 -5.37
N GLY A 9 -9.03 2.87 -6.49
CA GLY A 9 -8.23 2.47 -7.64
C GLY A 9 -7.89 0.97 -7.70
N ASN A 10 -8.41 0.16 -6.76
CA ASN A 10 -8.19 -1.29 -6.75
C ASN A 10 -9.27 -2.08 -7.49
N GLY A 11 -10.47 -1.52 -7.63
CA GLY A 11 -11.60 -2.15 -8.28
C GLY A 11 -11.74 -1.75 -9.75
N GLU A 12 -12.35 -2.64 -10.54
CA GLU A 12 -12.78 -2.29 -11.90
C GLU A 12 -13.81 -1.15 -11.82
N GLY A 13 -13.56 -0.04 -12.53
CA GLY A 13 -14.40 1.15 -12.47
C GLY A 13 -14.08 2.15 -11.37
N ASP A 14 -13.11 1.87 -10.51
CA ASP A 14 -12.57 2.89 -9.59
C ASP A 14 -11.83 3.97 -10.36
N PRO A 15 -11.90 5.23 -9.91
CA PRO A 15 -11.13 6.31 -10.53
C PRO A 15 -9.64 6.12 -10.27
N LEU A 16 -8.82 6.50 -11.26
CA LEU A 16 -7.39 6.65 -11.13
C LEU A 16 -7.03 8.12 -10.98
N PHE A 17 -5.89 8.38 -10.36
CA PHE A 17 -5.34 9.70 -10.19
C PHE A 17 -4.04 9.82 -10.98
N THR A 18 -3.67 11.04 -11.36
CA THR A 18 -2.44 11.30 -12.10
C THR A 18 -1.71 12.51 -11.52
N ILE A 19 -0.42 12.54 -11.75
CA ILE A 19 0.40 13.74 -11.60
C ILE A 19 0.56 14.31 -13.01
N ASP A 20 0.10 15.54 -13.22
CA ASP A 20 0.23 16.20 -14.51
C ASP A 20 1.68 16.61 -14.77
N ASP A 21 2.09 16.53 -16.03
CA ASP A 21 3.38 17.01 -16.49
C ASP A 21 3.22 17.89 -17.73
N LEU A 22 4.24 18.68 -18.02
CA LEU A 22 4.26 19.54 -19.18
C LEU A 22 4.62 18.76 -20.45
N LEU A 23 3.98 19.12 -21.54
CA LEU A 23 4.38 18.63 -22.87
C LEU A 23 5.82 19.05 -23.17
N PRO A 24 6.61 18.24 -23.90
CA PRO A 24 8.04 18.52 -24.13
C PRO A 24 8.36 19.91 -24.63
N HIS A 25 7.53 20.48 -25.52
CA HIS A 25 7.73 21.83 -26.05
C HIS A 25 7.44 22.96 -25.05
N LEU A 26 6.73 22.67 -23.95
CA LEU A 26 6.51 23.59 -22.83
C LEU A 26 7.49 23.36 -21.68
N ALA A 27 8.13 22.20 -21.65
CA ALA A 27 9.03 21.77 -20.59
C ALA A 27 10.52 22.11 -20.83
N ALA A 28 10.82 23.01 -21.76
CA ALA A 28 12.22 23.33 -22.12
C ALA A 28 13.08 23.74 -20.92
N HIS A 29 12.53 24.50 -19.97
CA HIS A 29 13.23 24.89 -18.76
C HIS A 29 13.49 23.71 -17.83
N GLN A 30 12.58 22.76 -17.76
CA GLN A 30 12.70 21.53 -16.96
C GLN A 30 13.71 20.57 -17.58
N ALA A 31 13.68 20.42 -18.91
CA ALA A 31 14.57 19.53 -19.65
C ALA A 31 16.07 19.92 -19.55
N GLY A 32 16.37 21.18 -19.27
CA GLY A 32 17.74 21.67 -19.03
C GLY A 32 18.28 21.44 -17.61
N LYS A 33 17.48 20.95 -16.68
CA LYS A 33 17.88 20.69 -15.28
C LYS A 33 18.50 19.30 -15.12
N LYS A 34 19.28 19.12 -14.04
CA LYS A 34 19.70 17.80 -13.60
C LYS A 34 18.45 16.99 -13.19
N LEU A 35 18.51 15.68 -13.34
CA LEU A 35 17.38 14.80 -13.00
C LEU A 35 16.89 14.99 -11.54
N SER A 36 17.82 15.18 -10.61
CA SER A 36 17.51 15.45 -9.19
C SER A 36 16.81 16.80 -8.92
N GLU A 37 16.82 17.71 -9.89
CA GLU A 37 16.27 19.06 -9.79
C GLU A 37 15.05 19.26 -10.71
N ALA A 38 14.85 18.33 -11.64
CA ALA A 38 13.80 18.43 -12.66
C ALA A 38 12.40 18.20 -12.09
N PHE A 39 12.28 17.33 -11.08
CA PHE A 39 11.02 16.94 -10.46
C PHE A 39 11.10 17.08 -8.93
N PRO A 40 11.08 18.31 -8.39
CA PRO A 40 11.03 18.49 -6.94
C PRO A 40 9.70 17.92 -6.40
N ALA A 41 9.77 17.23 -5.27
CA ALA A 41 8.61 16.51 -4.68
C ALA A 41 7.43 17.46 -4.42
N GLU A 42 7.69 18.69 -4.08
CA GLU A 42 6.68 19.73 -3.80
C GLU A 42 5.81 20.07 -5.03
N ASN A 43 6.29 19.76 -6.23
CA ASN A 43 5.56 20.00 -7.48
C ASN A 43 4.78 18.78 -7.97
N LEU A 44 4.91 17.63 -7.31
CA LEU A 44 4.23 16.40 -7.67
C LEU A 44 2.82 16.36 -7.08
N ASN A 45 1.98 17.32 -7.49
CA ASN A 45 0.60 17.41 -7.05
C ASN A 45 -0.27 16.37 -7.78
N ILE A 46 -1.07 15.64 -7.03
CA ILE A 46 -1.98 14.64 -7.56
C ILE A 46 -3.28 15.33 -7.98
N LEU A 47 -3.68 15.15 -9.23
CA LEU A 47 -4.95 15.62 -9.74
C LEU A 47 -6.08 14.73 -9.23
N VAL A 48 -6.92 15.26 -8.35
CA VAL A 48 -8.04 14.55 -7.72
C VAL A 48 -9.40 14.86 -8.34
N GLY A 49 -9.50 15.91 -9.15
CA GLY A 49 -10.73 16.30 -9.83
C GLY A 49 -10.57 17.63 -10.59
N SER A 50 -11.47 17.87 -11.55
CA SER A 50 -11.47 19.08 -12.38
C SER A 50 -12.86 19.65 -12.64
N ARG A 51 -13.93 18.92 -12.25
CA ARG A 51 -15.30 19.37 -12.51
C ARG A 51 -15.78 20.25 -11.36
N PRO A 52 -16.09 21.54 -11.64
CA PRO A 52 -16.62 22.44 -10.62
C PRO A 52 -18.08 22.10 -10.28
N LEU A 53 -18.51 22.49 -9.09
CA LEU A 53 -19.93 22.48 -8.72
C LEU A 53 -20.73 23.44 -9.62
N ALA A 54 -21.92 23.04 -10.06
CA ALA A 54 -22.67 23.76 -11.10
C ALA A 54 -23.28 25.07 -10.57
N ASP A 55 -23.77 25.06 -9.35
CA ASP A 55 -24.63 26.14 -8.79
C ASP A 55 -23.90 27.04 -7.78
N ASP A 56 -22.56 27.03 -7.80
CA ASP A 56 -21.73 27.82 -6.91
C ASP A 56 -20.80 28.73 -7.71
N ASP A 57 -20.77 30.02 -7.42
CA ASP A 57 -19.88 31.02 -8.03
C ASP A 57 -18.58 31.25 -7.25
N GLY A 58 -18.34 30.48 -6.18
CA GLY A 58 -17.17 30.57 -5.31
C GLY A 58 -15.85 30.12 -5.95
N ALA A 59 -14.73 30.46 -5.32
CA ALA A 59 -13.40 30.17 -5.83
C ALA A 59 -13.03 28.66 -5.76
N ASP A 60 -13.56 27.93 -4.77
CA ASP A 60 -13.15 26.55 -4.46
C ASP A 60 -14.11 25.47 -4.98
N ARG A 61 -14.82 25.74 -6.06
CA ARG A 61 -15.90 24.90 -6.59
C ARG A 61 -15.50 23.45 -6.89
N VAL A 62 -14.28 23.21 -7.36
CA VAL A 62 -13.76 21.86 -7.61
C VAL A 62 -13.48 21.14 -6.29
N LYS A 63 -12.85 21.83 -5.33
CA LYS A 63 -12.60 21.31 -3.99
C LYS A 63 -13.88 20.88 -3.30
N ILE A 64 -14.88 21.75 -3.31
CA ILE A 64 -16.19 21.48 -2.71
C ILE A 64 -16.85 20.27 -3.38
N ALA A 65 -16.83 20.18 -4.71
CA ALA A 65 -17.38 19.03 -5.43
C ALA A 65 -16.71 17.70 -5.05
N VAL A 66 -15.40 17.71 -4.86
CA VAL A 66 -14.65 16.52 -4.40
C VAL A 66 -15.00 16.17 -2.95
N LEU A 67 -15.06 17.17 -2.06
CA LEU A 67 -15.45 16.96 -0.67
C LEU A 67 -16.87 16.42 -0.52
N GLU A 68 -17.84 16.92 -1.30
CA GLU A 68 -19.20 16.38 -1.33
C GLU A 68 -19.23 14.91 -1.79
N LEU A 69 -18.43 14.57 -2.79
CA LEU A 69 -18.32 13.19 -3.26
C LEU A 69 -17.75 12.27 -2.17
N LEU A 70 -16.68 12.70 -1.49
CA LEU A 70 -16.05 11.96 -0.39
C LEU A 70 -16.99 11.82 0.82
N ASN A 71 -17.72 12.89 1.14
CA ASN A 71 -18.71 12.84 2.21
C ASN A 71 -19.84 11.86 1.89
N ARG A 72 -20.41 11.93 0.69
CA ARG A 72 -21.51 11.06 0.25
C ARG A 72 -21.10 9.59 0.20
N LYS A 73 -19.86 9.30 -0.24
CA LYS A 73 -19.39 7.92 -0.43
C LYS A 73 -18.81 7.30 0.85
N TYR A 74 -18.11 8.10 1.65
CA TYR A 74 -17.31 7.60 2.78
C TYR A 74 -17.64 8.27 4.11
N GLY A 75 -18.45 9.34 4.11
CA GLY A 75 -18.77 10.13 5.31
C GLY A 75 -17.59 10.99 5.80
N ILE A 76 -16.62 11.29 4.93
CA ILE A 76 -15.43 12.10 5.23
C ILE A 76 -15.80 13.58 5.10
N VAL A 77 -15.32 14.40 6.02
CA VAL A 77 -15.43 15.87 6.00
C VAL A 77 -14.02 16.49 5.91
N GLU A 78 -13.97 17.80 5.62
CA GLU A 78 -12.68 18.49 5.42
C GLU A 78 -11.78 18.43 6.65
N GLU A 79 -12.34 18.49 7.84
CA GLU A 79 -11.62 18.43 9.11
C GLU A 79 -10.91 17.09 9.33
N ASP A 80 -11.41 16.01 8.75
CA ASP A 80 -10.77 14.69 8.86
C ASP A 80 -9.38 14.66 8.22
N PHE A 81 -9.13 15.52 7.21
CA PHE A 81 -7.82 15.61 6.55
C PHE A 81 -6.70 16.16 7.43
N ILE A 82 -7.03 16.84 8.53
CA ILE A 82 -6.03 17.36 9.49
C ILE A 82 -5.25 16.20 10.15
N SER A 83 -5.90 15.05 10.33
CA SER A 83 -5.32 13.86 10.96
C SER A 83 -5.23 12.65 10.02
N ALA A 84 -5.48 12.83 8.73
CA ALA A 84 -5.44 11.75 7.75
C ALA A 84 -4.01 11.37 7.36
N GLU A 85 -3.76 10.09 7.24
CA GLU A 85 -2.62 9.55 6.50
C GLU A 85 -3.09 9.24 5.08
N LEU A 86 -2.42 9.86 4.10
CA LEU A 86 -2.75 9.69 2.68
C LEU A 86 -1.56 9.05 1.97
N GLU A 87 -1.80 7.92 1.35
CA GLU A 87 -0.81 7.20 0.56
C GLU A 87 -1.24 7.15 -0.91
N ALA A 88 -0.38 7.58 -1.80
CA ALA A 88 -0.55 7.41 -3.24
C ALA A 88 0.47 6.38 -3.75
N VAL A 89 -0.04 5.36 -4.41
CA VAL A 89 0.75 4.24 -4.91
C VAL A 89 0.53 4.05 -6.41
N PRO A 90 1.49 3.46 -7.16
CA PRO A 90 1.29 3.15 -8.56
C PRO A 90 0.05 2.29 -8.80
N ALA A 91 -0.75 2.67 -9.79
CA ALA A 91 -2.03 2.04 -10.09
C ALA A 91 -1.88 0.84 -11.04
N TYR A 92 -0.96 -0.08 -10.75
CA TYR A 92 -0.85 -1.32 -11.51
C TYR A 92 -0.71 -2.53 -10.60
N THR A 93 -1.25 -3.64 -11.03
CA THR A 93 -1.16 -4.92 -10.32
C THR A 93 0.15 -5.64 -10.62
N ALA A 94 0.56 -6.53 -9.73
CA ALA A 94 1.70 -7.41 -9.97
C ALA A 94 1.52 -8.23 -11.26
N ARG A 95 2.58 -8.33 -12.06
CA ARG A 95 2.59 -9.06 -13.33
C ARG A 95 3.92 -9.76 -13.58
N ASP A 96 3.87 -10.82 -14.36
CA ASP A 96 5.06 -11.44 -14.88
C ASP A 96 5.81 -10.50 -15.85
N VAL A 97 7.14 -10.50 -15.77
CA VAL A 97 8.03 -9.71 -16.60
C VAL A 97 8.92 -10.63 -17.45
N GLY A 98 9.09 -10.26 -18.71
CA GLY A 98 9.82 -11.03 -19.71
C GLY A 98 8.94 -11.99 -20.50
N PHE A 99 9.41 -12.43 -21.68
CA PHE A 99 8.70 -13.43 -22.48
C PHE A 99 8.64 -14.79 -21.80
N ASP A 100 9.65 -15.11 -21.01
CA ASP A 100 9.78 -16.33 -20.21
C ASP A 100 9.07 -16.27 -18.86
N ARG A 101 8.53 -15.07 -18.49
CA ARG A 101 7.83 -14.82 -17.23
C ARG A 101 8.64 -15.16 -15.97
N SER A 102 9.97 -15.04 -16.07
CA SER A 102 10.88 -15.44 -15.00
C SER A 102 10.97 -14.42 -13.84
N MET A 103 10.43 -13.21 -14.02
CA MET A 103 10.46 -12.15 -13.02
C MET A 103 9.04 -11.64 -12.72
N ILE A 104 8.88 -10.98 -11.59
CA ILE A 104 7.65 -10.33 -11.18
C ILE A 104 7.87 -8.82 -11.08
N GLY A 105 7.07 -8.04 -11.82
CA GLY A 105 6.99 -6.60 -11.68
C GLY A 105 5.86 -6.22 -10.74
N ALA A 106 6.17 -5.53 -9.65
CA ALA A 106 5.19 -5.08 -8.67
C ALA A 106 5.68 -3.86 -7.92
N TYR A 107 4.75 -3.10 -7.33
CA TYR A 107 5.07 -2.08 -6.35
C TYR A 107 5.39 -2.70 -4.98
N GLY A 108 6.36 -2.13 -4.29
CA GLY A 108 6.68 -2.50 -2.90
C GLY A 108 7.58 -3.73 -2.76
N HIS A 109 8.36 -4.11 -3.79
CA HIS A 109 9.40 -5.13 -3.68
C HIS A 109 10.43 -4.75 -2.62
N ASP A 110 10.85 -3.51 -2.62
CA ASP A 110 11.64 -2.94 -1.56
C ASP A 110 10.65 -2.41 -0.48
N ASP A 111 10.56 -3.04 0.67
CA ASP A 111 11.47 -4.03 1.26
C ASP A 111 10.84 -5.45 1.42
N ARG A 112 9.70 -5.73 0.82
CA ARG A 112 8.98 -7.01 0.99
C ARG A 112 9.77 -8.24 0.54
N VAL A 113 10.68 -8.06 -0.40
CA VAL A 113 11.56 -9.14 -0.88
C VAL A 113 12.52 -9.63 0.20
N CYS A 114 12.86 -8.78 1.17
CA CYS A 114 13.66 -9.13 2.33
C CYS A 114 12.79 -9.58 3.51
N ALA A 115 11.77 -8.81 3.86
CA ALA A 115 10.90 -9.07 5.00
C ALA A 115 10.16 -10.41 4.92
N TYR A 116 9.72 -10.84 3.74
CA TYR A 116 8.99 -12.09 3.59
C TYR A 116 9.84 -13.34 3.85
N PRO A 117 11.07 -13.49 3.29
CA PRO A 117 11.94 -14.60 3.62
C PRO A 117 12.35 -14.64 5.08
N GLU A 118 12.61 -13.50 5.72
CA GLU A 118 12.93 -13.41 7.14
C GLU A 118 11.79 -13.96 8.00
N MET A 119 10.58 -13.51 7.75
CA MET A 119 9.39 -14.00 8.45
C MET A 119 9.19 -15.50 8.24
N THR A 120 9.34 -15.99 7.01
CA THR A 120 9.18 -17.42 6.68
C THR A 120 10.23 -18.27 7.38
N ALA A 121 11.48 -17.82 7.44
CA ALA A 121 12.55 -18.52 8.12
C ALA A 121 12.27 -18.70 9.62
N ILE A 122 11.66 -17.72 10.29
CA ILE A 122 11.27 -17.82 11.70
C ILE A 122 10.25 -18.94 11.90
N PHE A 123 9.19 -18.98 11.11
CA PHE A 123 8.15 -20.01 11.21
C PHE A 123 8.67 -21.41 10.91
N GLU A 124 9.56 -21.56 9.93
CA GLU A 124 10.17 -22.86 9.63
C GLU A 124 11.09 -23.34 10.73
N THR A 125 11.75 -22.44 11.46
CA THR A 125 12.62 -22.79 12.57
C THR A 125 11.81 -23.29 13.77
N GLU A 126 10.68 -22.67 14.08
CA GLU A 126 9.77 -23.11 15.14
C GLU A 126 9.20 -24.50 14.87
N SER A 127 8.79 -24.77 13.62
CA SER A 127 8.23 -26.08 13.25
C SER A 127 9.26 -27.23 13.43
N LYS A 128 10.51 -27.01 13.10
CA LYS A 128 11.59 -27.99 13.30
C LYS A 128 11.91 -28.27 14.77
N HIS A 129 11.79 -27.28 15.64
CA HIS A 129 11.98 -27.48 17.08
C HIS A 129 10.85 -28.29 17.72
N THR A 130 9.63 -28.19 17.20
CA THR A 130 8.48 -28.95 17.70
C THR A 130 8.54 -30.44 17.28
N GLU A 131 9.09 -30.74 16.09
CA GLU A 131 9.29 -32.12 15.64
C GLU A 131 10.46 -32.85 16.30
N SER A 132 11.44 -32.13 16.84
CA SER A 132 12.63 -32.69 17.46
C SER A 132 12.52 -32.94 18.97
N ALA A 133 11.38 -32.67 19.60
CA ALA A 133 11.15 -33.03 21.00
C ALA A 133 11.08 -34.56 21.15
N PRO A 134 11.96 -35.21 21.92
CA PRO A 134 11.91 -36.65 22.13
C PRO A 134 10.59 -37.01 22.83
N PRO A 135 10.00 -38.18 22.53
CA PRO A 135 8.80 -38.62 23.22
C PRO A 135 9.07 -38.72 24.70
N GLU A 136 8.22 -38.08 25.49
CA GLU A 136 8.28 -38.06 26.94
C GLU A 136 8.44 -39.52 27.43
N SER A 137 9.59 -39.81 28.10
CA SER A 137 9.93 -41.14 28.59
C SER A 137 8.83 -41.64 29.54
N ALA A 138 8.12 -42.67 29.11
CA ALA A 138 7.17 -43.37 29.96
C ALA A 138 7.88 -43.79 31.28
N THR A 139 7.50 -43.12 32.34
CA THR A 139 7.92 -43.47 33.70
C THR A 139 7.39 -44.86 34.01
N LYS A 140 8.29 -45.85 34.00
CA LYS A 140 8.01 -47.21 34.45
C LYS A 140 7.78 -47.15 35.94
N THR A 141 6.54 -47.18 36.37
CA THR A 141 6.18 -47.47 37.78
C THR A 141 6.61 -48.90 38.11
N LEU A 142 7.65 -49.01 38.92
CA LEU A 142 7.98 -50.25 39.60
C LEU A 142 6.95 -50.47 40.70
N SER A 143 6.16 -51.53 40.59
CA SER A 143 5.35 -52.06 41.66
C SER A 143 6.24 -52.77 42.68
N PRO A 144 6.08 -52.51 43.97
CA PRO A 144 6.78 -53.32 45.03
C PRO A 144 5.89 -54.50 45.40
N GLY A 145 6.45 -55.66 45.36
CA GLY A 145 5.89 -56.87 46.05
C GLY A 145 5.89 -58.10 45.19
N ASP A 146 6.88 -58.97 45.51
CA ASP A 146 6.53 -60.33 46.01
C ASP A 146 7.80 -60.98 46.56
N SER A 147 7.80 -61.10 47.88
CA SER A 147 8.69 -61.91 48.61
C SER A 147 8.19 -63.36 48.56
N ASN A 148 9.02 -64.29 48.08
CA ASN A 148 9.17 -65.62 48.65
C ASN A 148 10.39 -66.35 48.11
#